data_52344424975050d704c211290b3b0cf6
#
_entry.id   52344424975050d704c211290b3b0cf6
#
_cell.length_a   1.000
_cell.length_b   1.000
_cell.length_c   1.000
_cell.angle_alpha   90.00
_cell.angle_beta   90.00
_cell.angle_gamma   90.00
#
_symmetry.space_group_name_H-M   'P 1'
#
loop_
_entity.id
_entity.type
_entity.pdbx_description
1 polymer ?
#
loop_
_entity_poly.entity_id
_entity_poly.type
_entity_poly.pdbx_seq_one_letter_code
_entity_poly.pdbx_strand_id
1 'polypeptide(L)'
;QMQHPVKQDVQIHHESVRIPENLGICFDAVTQQLSGIPTQAGEFKLIFQYKTANEQAGWLSGEVTFIVTADPRSLWQVNEPDPNAMYWKANNHCQLIKAADFNIAACSQRGRSHEHAGTFRDDDFFIAQVADSNWSVLVVADGAGSAEFSREGSRVAVNTVGEYLKAFMQKQSGESDRLLAQWQIGANDDPETKNAAHQLGNQFSDAFYSAVTEAIEQI
;
A
#
# COMPACT_ATOMS: atom_id res chain seq x y z
N GLN A 1 12.84 -6.26 -24.71
CA GLN A 1 13.28 -7.58 -25.21
C GLN A 1 13.56 -7.42 -26.70
N MET A 2 14.84 -7.30 -27.07
CA MET A 2 15.21 -7.50 -28.47
C MET A 2 15.29 -9.01 -28.70
N GLN A 3 14.34 -9.55 -29.44
CA GLN A 3 14.46 -10.91 -29.95
C GLN A 3 15.43 -10.88 -31.15
N HIS A 4 16.57 -11.51 -31.01
CA HIS A 4 17.42 -11.80 -32.15
C HIS A 4 16.72 -12.89 -32.97
N PRO A 5 16.56 -12.73 -34.29
CA PRO A 5 15.74 -13.63 -35.11
C PRO A 5 16.35 -15.02 -35.35
N VAL A 6 17.56 -15.27 -34.89
CA VAL A 6 18.19 -16.61 -34.97
C VAL A 6 18.94 -16.90 -33.68
N LYS A 7 18.50 -17.90 -32.91
CA LYS A 7 19.28 -18.49 -31.83
C LYS A 7 20.47 -19.23 -32.41
N GLN A 8 21.63 -18.62 -32.41
CA GLN A 8 22.90 -19.28 -32.72
C GLN A 8 23.69 -19.43 -31.44
N ASP A 9 24.28 -20.62 -31.23
CA ASP A 9 25.22 -20.83 -30.15
C ASP A 9 26.49 -20.01 -30.44
N VAL A 10 26.91 -19.23 -29.47
CA VAL A 10 28.11 -18.41 -29.55
C VAL A 10 29.11 -18.88 -28.49
N GLN A 11 30.39 -18.89 -28.86
CA GLN A 11 31.49 -19.13 -27.96
C GLN A 11 32.12 -17.79 -27.56
N ILE A 12 32.13 -17.46 -26.29
CA ILE A 12 32.76 -16.24 -25.74
C ILE A 12 34.23 -16.52 -25.46
N HIS A 13 35.09 -15.61 -25.88
CA HIS A 13 36.50 -15.61 -25.49
C HIS A 13 36.63 -15.04 -24.08
N HIS A 14 36.76 -15.90 -23.06
CA HIS A 14 36.68 -15.52 -21.66
C HIS A 14 37.72 -14.47 -21.24
N GLU A 15 38.96 -14.52 -21.77
CA GLU A 15 40.01 -13.53 -21.47
C GLU A 15 39.73 -12.14 -22.07
N SER A 16 38.82 -12.06 -23.02
CA SER A 16 38.42 -10.80 -23.68
C SER A 16 37.33 -10.04 -22.95
N VAL A 17 36.65 -10.68 -22.00
CA VAL A 17 35.54 -10.06 -21.27
C VAL A 17 36.07 -8.88 -20.43
N ARG A 18 35.52 -7.70 -20.70
CA ARG A 18 35.84 -6.48 -19.98
C ARG A 18 34.60 -5.98 -19.28
N ILE A 19 34.66 -5.94 -17.96
CA ILE A 19 33.67 -5.40 -17.08
C ILE A 19 34.23 -4.12 -16.48
N PRO A 20 33.47 -3.01 -16.34
CA PRO A 20 33.96 -1.82 -15.67
C PRO A 20 34.48 -2.11 -14.27
N GLU A 21 35.60 -1.52 -13.93
CA GLU A 21 36.21 -1.66 -12.62
C GLU A 21 35.25 -1.15 -11.52
N ASN A 22 35.27 -1.81 -10.38
CA ASN A 22 34.46 -1.48 -9.21
C ASN A 22 32.93 -1.62 -9.38
N LEU A 23 32.45 -2.31 -10.44
CA LEU A 23 31.03 -2.55 -10.61
C LEU A 23 30.47 -3.61 -9.62
N GLY A 24 31.35 -4.40 -8.99
CA GLY A 24 30.94 -5.46 -8.08
C GLY A 24 30.42 -6.73 -8.78
N ILE A 25 30.64 -6.84 -10.08
CA ILE A 25 30.26 -8.00 -10.91
C ILE A 25 31.52 -8.63 -11.47
N CYS A 26 31.54 -9.97 -11.52
CA CYS A 26 32.59 -10.76 -12.16
C CYS A 26 31.99 -11.72 -13.17
N PHE A 27 32.83 -12.10 -14.15
CA PHE A 27 32.51 -13.13 -15.12
C PHE A 27 33.22 -14.43 -14.75
N ASP A 28 32.46 -15.50 -14.62
CA ASP A 28 32.99 -16.86 -14.42
C ASP A 28 33.20 -17.52 -15.79
N ALA A 29 34.45 -17.79 -16.11
CA ALA A 29 34.84 -18.40 -17.39
C ALA A 29 34.36 -19.86 -17.54
N VAL A 30 34.16 -20.58 -16.44
CA VAL A 30 33.76 -22.00 -16.45
C VAL A 30 32.26 -22.12 -16.68
N THR A 31 31.48 -21.37 -15.93
CA THR A 31 30.02 -21.37 -16.05
C THR A 31 29.49 -20.43 -17.09
N GLN A 32 30.34 -19.53 -17.63
CA GLN A 32 30.00 -18.44 -18.56
C GLN A 32 28.87 -17.54 -18.01
N GLN A 33 28.88 -17.28 -16.72
CA GLN A 33 27.87 -16.46 -16.04
C GLN A 33 28.49 -15.19 -15.46
N LEU A 34 27.68 -14.15 -15.44
CA LEU A 34 27.94 -12.94 -14.66
C LEU A 34 27.38 -13.15 -13.25
N SER A 35 28.17 -12.88 -12.24
CA SER A 35 27.77 -12.98 -10.84
C SER A 35 28.31 -11.81 -10.03
N GLY A 36 27.63 -11.48 -8.92
CA GLY A 36 28.04 -10.41 -8.02
C GLY A 36 26.91 -9.49 -7.64
N ILE A 37 27.20 -8.48 -6.83
CA ILE A 37 26.26 -7.44 -6.42
C ILE A 37 26.77 -6.11 -6.96
N PRO A 38 26.02 -5.46 -7.88
CA PRO A 38 26.43 -4.15 -8.39
C PRO A 38 26.56 -3.13 -7.27
N THR A 39 27.62 -2.36 -7.29
CA THR A 39 27.93 -1.31 -6.29
C THR A 39 27.54 0.09 -6.75
N GLN A 40 27.23 0.26 -8.03
CA GLN A 40 26.88 1.53 -8.65
C GLN A 40 25.69 1.36 -9.59
N ALA A 41 24.75 2.32 -9.54
CA ALA A 41 23.68 2.41 -10.52
C ALA A 41 24.16 3.16 -11.78
N GLY A 42 23.61 2.79 -12.92
CA GLY A 42 23.94 3.41 -14.20
C GLY A 42 23.90 2.43 -15.36
N GLU A 43 24.34 2.90 -16.53
CA GLU A 43 24.49 2.10 -17.74
C GLU A 43 25.96 1.79 -17.95
N PHE A 44 26.26 0.51 -18.06
CA PHE A 44 27.64 0.03 -18.19
C PHE A 44 27.75 -0.80 -19.46
N LYS A 45 28.89 -0.64 -20.18
CA LYS A 45 29.19 -1.44 -21.37
C LYS A 45 30.07 -2.61 -20.99
N LEU A 46 29.60 -3.81 -21.29
CA LEU A 46 30.37 -5.04 -21.23
C LEU A 46 30.87 -5.34 -22.62
N ILE A 47 32.17 -5.45 -22.78
CA ILE A 47 32.84 -5.70 -24.08
C ILE A 47 33.44 -7.09 -24.02
N PHE A 48 33.30 -7.84 -25.10
CA PHE A 48 33.86 -9.20 -25.23
C PHE A 48 34.10 -9.57 -26.69
N GLN A 49 34.87 -10.63 -26.89
CA GLN A 49 34.99 -11.25 -28.23
C GLN A 49 34.21 -12.55 -28.23
N TYR A 50 33.60 -12.85 -29.37
CA TYR A 50 32.83 -14.06 -29.60
C TYR A 50 33.01 -14.61 -31.01
N LYS A 51 32.70 -15.88 -31.19
CA LYS A 51 32.56 -16.50 -32.53
C LYS A 51 31.32 -17.39 -32.55
N THR A 52 30.70 -17.53 -33.71
CA THR A 52 29.59 -18.46 -33.91
C THR A 52 30.14 -19.85 -34.27
N ALA A 53 29.38 -20.90 -33.92
CA ALA A 53 29.80 -22.28 -34.12
C ALA A 53 30.06 -22.66 -35.64
N ASN A 54 29.49 -21.87 -36.54
CA ASN A 54 29.53 -22.14 -37.98
C ASN A 54 30.53 -21.27 -38.76
N GLU A 55 31.30 -20.40 -38.12
CA GLU A 55 32.21 -19.52 -38.83
C GLU A 55 33.66 -19.97 -38.71
N GLN A 56 34.31 -20.16 -39.85
CA GLN A 56 35.77 -20.21 -39.99
C GLN A 56 36.41 -18.82 -39.76
N ALA A 57 35.60 -17.79 -39.49
CA ALA A 57 36.04 -16.44 -39.19
C ALA A 57 36.68 -16.32 -37.83
N GLY A 58 37.57 -15.36 -37.66
CA GLY A 58 38.22 -15.05 -36.39
C GLY A 58 37.22 -14.51 -35.35
N TRP A 59 37.72 -14.14 -34.20
CA TRP A 59 36.94 -13.56 -33.10
C TRP A 59 36.34 -12.21 -33.51
N LEU A 60 35.04 -12.06 -33.33
CA LEU A 60 34.27 -10.81 -33.50
C LEU A 60 34.16 -10.05 -32.20
N SER A 61 34.12 -8.74 -32.26
CA SER A 61 33.90 -7.88 -31.07
C SER A 61 32.41 -7.75 -30.81
N GLY A 62 32.02 -7.97 -29.55
CA GLY A 62 30.67 -7.80 -29.07
C GLY A 62 30.61 -6.78 -27.91
N GLU A 63 29.49 -6.09 -27.82
CA GLU A 63 29.19 -5.16 -26.76
C GLU A 63 27.75 -5.41 -26.28
N VAL A 64 27.54 -5.37 -24.95
CA VAL A 64 26.21 -5.41 -24.38
C VAL A 64 26.09 -4.30 -23.32
N THR A 65 24.95 -3.62 -23.31
CA THR A 65 24.66 -2.65 -22.25
C THR A 65 24.05 -3.38 -21.04
N PHE A 66 24.70 -3.22 -19.90
CA PHE A 66 24.25 -3.72 -18.61
C PHE A 66 23.72 -2.54 -17.78
N ILE A 67 22.43 -2.57 -17.45
CA ILE A 67 21.76 -1.49 -16.74
C ILE A 67 21.56 -1.92 -15.28
N VAL A 68 22.07 -1.11 -14.37
CA VAL A 68 21.84 -1.25 -12.92
C VAL A 68 20.91 -0.12 -12.48
N THR A 69 19.71 -0.48 -12.10
CA THR A 69 18.75 0.49 -11.54
C THR A 69 19.10 0.74 -10.08
N ALA A 70 19.18 2.02 -9.68
CA ALA A 70 19.35 2.37 -8.27
C ALA A 70 18.20 1.79 -7.44
N ASP A 71 18.50 1.33 -6.23
CA ASP A 71 17.44 0.98 -5.28
C ASP A 71 16.61 2.24 -4.99
N PRO A 72 15.33 2.27 -5.32
CA PRO A 72 14.47 3.43 -5.06
C PRO A 72 14.54 3.88 -3.60
N ARG A 73 14.76 2.95 -2.67
CA ARG A 73 14.88 3.26 -1.24
C ARG A 73 16.08 4.13 -0.91
N SER A 74 17.17 4.03 -1.67
CA SER A 74 18.37 4.86 -1.47
C SER A 74 18.18 6.30 -1.91
N LEU A 75 17.16 6.59 -2.70
CA LEU A 75 16.84 7.92 -3.22
C LEU A 75 15.85 8.68 -2.33
N TRP A 76 15.23 8.00 -1.36
CA TRP A 76 14.22 8.60 -0.51
C TRP A 76 14.89 9.36 0.65
N GLN A 77 14.50 10.62 0.77
CA GLN A 77 14.86 11.47 1.89
C GLN A 77 13.65 11.55 2.85
N VAL A 78 13.92 11.75 4.13
CA VAL A 78 12.88 12.02 5.12
C VAL A 78 12.93 13.52 5.39
N ASN A 79 11.94 14.23 4.85
CA ASN A 79 11.74 15.66 5.07
C ASN A 79 10.58 15.84 6.04
N GLU A 80 10.77 16.65 7.09
CA GLU A 80 9.67 16.94 8.01
C GLU A 80 8.72 17.98 7.41
N PRO A 81 7.39 17.87 7.67
CA PRO A 81 6.42 18.86 7.26
C PRO A 81 6.64 20.19 8.01
N ASP A 82 6.14 21.29 7.42
CA ASP A 82 6.19 22.60 8.09
C ASP A 82 5.44 22.54 9.44
N PRO A 83 6.09 22.78 10.56
CA PRO A 83 5.45 22.74 11.88
C PRO A 83 4.39 23.83 12.09
N ASN A 84 4.39 24.87 11.26
CA ASN A 84 3.42 25.97 11.30
C ASN A 84 2.29 25.82 10.28
N ALA A 85 2.27 24.72 9.53
CA ALA A 85 1.22 24.50 8.53
C ALA A 85 -0.16 24.40 9.17
N MET A 86 -1.15 24.96 8.48
CA MET A 86 -2.55 24.80 8.84
C MET A 86 -2.91 23.31 8.88
N TYR A 87 -3.73 22.91 9.85
CA TYR A 87 -4.13 21.51 10.06
C TYR A 87 -2.92 20.58 10.24
N TRP A 88 -1.98 20.99 11.08
CA TRP A 88 -0.83 20.16 11.43
C TRP A 88 -1.26 18.78 11.95
N LYS A 89 -0.55 17.75 11.55
CA LYS A 89 -0.85 16.35 11.89
C LYS A 89 0.45 15.61 12.21
N ALA A 90 0.46 14.82 13.27
CA ALA A 90 1.62 14.00 13.62
C ALA A 90 1.91 12.95 12.54
N ASN A 91 3.17 12.55 12.41
CA ASN A 91 3.62 11.56 11.43
C ASN A 91 2.95 10.17 11.63
N ASN A 92 2.52 9.87 12.85
CA ASN A 92 1.76 8.67 13.17
C ASN A 92 0.67 8.96 14.20
N HIS A 93 -0.36 8.13 14.20
CA HIS A 93 -1.40 8.09 15.21
C HIS A 93 -1.82 6.63 15.38
N CYS A 94 -1.62 6.08 16.57
CA CYS A 94 -2.01 4.72 16.89
C CYS A 94 -2.87 4.71 18.15
N GLN A 95 -3.90 3.88 18.13
CA GLN A 95 -4.82 3.72 19.25
C GLN A 95 -5.11 2.25 19.48
N LEU A 96 -5.21 1.87 20.74
CA LEU A 96 -5.64 0.54 21.18
C LEU A 96 -6.80 0.71 22.14
N ILE A 97 -7.91 0.02 21.86
CA ILE A 97 -9.06 -0.02 22.77
C ILE A 97 -9.41 -1.47 23.09
N LYS A 98 -9.98 -1.69 24.28
CA LYS A 98 -10.57 -2.96 24.64
C LYS A 98 -12.05 -2.94 24.21
N ALA A 99 -12.43 -3.85 23.34
CA ALA A 99 -13.81 -4.17 23.00
C ALA A 99 -14.32 -5.31 23.88
N ALA A 100 -15.60 -5.69 23.77
CA ALA A 100 -16.21 -6.69 24.65
C ALA A 100 -15.36 -7.98 24.75
N ASP A 101 -15.16 -8.69 23.63
CA ASP A 101 -14.46 -9.97 23.58
C ASP A 101 -13.10 -9.90 22.84
N PHE A 102 -12.68 -8.72 22.38
CA PHE A 102 -11.46 -8.54 21.59
C PHE A 102 -10.82 -7.18 21.83
N ASN A 103 -9.60 -7.01 21.35
CA ASN A 103 -8.92 -5.72 21.31
C ASN A 103 -8.93 -5.18 19.88
N ILE A 104 -9.18 -3.88 19.74
CA ILE A 104 -9.13 -3.18 18.46
C ILE A 104 -7.89 -2.29 18.47
N ALA A 105 -6.99 -2.52 17.54
CA ALA A 105 -5.83 -1.67 17.28
C ALA A 105 -5.96 -1.01 15.92
N ALA A 106 -5.76 0.30 15.85
CA ALA A 106 -5.70 1.05 14.61
C ALA A 106 -4.48 1.96 14.61
N CYS A 107 -3.86 2.11 13.45
CA CYS A 107 -2.71 3.00 13.28
C CYS A 107 -2.74 3.62 11.89
N SER A 108 -2.53 4.93 11.82
CA SER A 108 -2.27 5.67 10.59
C SER A 108 -0.85 6.20 10.66
N GLN A 109 -0.05 5.96 9.62
CA GLN A 109 1.35 6.36 9.54
C GLN A 109 1.63 7.08 8.24
N ARG A 110 2.47 8.11 8.32
CA ARG A 110 2.93 8.85 7.14
C ARG A 110 3.65 7.91 6.17
N GLY A 111 3.19 7.89 4.92
CA GLY A 111 3.76 7.06 3.87
C GLY A 111 5.09 7.61 3.35
N ARG A 112 5.89 6.76 2.71
CA ARG A 112 7.22 7.12 2.18
C ARG A 112 7.19 8.28 1.18
N SER A 113 6.18 8.38 0.33
CA SER A 113 6.03 9.49 -0.61
C SER A 113 5.86 10.82 0.11
N HIS A 114 5.05 10.83 1.16
CA HIS A 114 4.86 12.01 2.02
C HIS A 114 6.14 12.37 2.80
N GLU A 115 6.89 11.36 3.28
CA GLU A 115 8.20 11.59 3.90
C GLU A 115 9.18 12.27 2.92
N HIS A 116 9.23 11.80 1.68
CA HIS A 116 10.10 12.37 0.66
C HIS A 116 9.68 13.79 0.25
N ALA A 117 8.38 14.02 0.10
CA ALA A 117 7.82 15.32 -0.26
C ALA A 117 7.78 16.33 0.89
N GLY A 118 7.99 15.92 2.15
CA GLY A 118 7.84 16.79 3.32
C GLY A 118 6.38 17.14 3.61
N THR A 119 5.44 16.26 3.22
CA THR A 119 4.00 16.46 3.47
C THR A 119 3.50 15.58 4.60
N PHE A 120 2.28 15.83 5.06
CA PHE A 120 1.64 15.07 6.14
C PHE A 120 1.09 13.72 5.67
N ARG A 121 0.71 12.84 6.61
CA ARG A 121 -0.17 11.71 6.32
C ARG A 121 -1.58 12.23 6.03
N ASP A 122 -2.25 11.64 5.05
CA ASP A 122 -3.59 12.08 4.62
C ASP A 122 -4.71 11.25 5.24
N ASP A 123 -4.42 9.99 5.57
CA ASP A 123 -5.41 9.04 6.12
C ASP A 123 -5.66 9.25 7.59
N ASP A 124 -6.90 8.91 8.02
CA ASP A 124 -7.24 8.88 9.43
C ASP A 124 -8.22 7.74 9.78
N PHE A 125 -8.43 7.53 11.07
CA PHE A 125 -9.35 6.52 11.58
C PHE A 125 -10.03 6.99 12.86
N PHE A 126 -11.16 6.35 13.14
CA PHE A 126 -11.90 6.44 14.39
C PHE A 126 -12.21 5.02 14.88
N ILE A 127 -11.95 4.72 16.15
CA ILE A 127 -12.35 3.46 16.78
C ILE A 127 -12.98 3.74 18.14
N ALA A 128 -14.11 3.11 18.41
CA ALA A 128 -14.79 3.24 19.69
C ALA A 128 -15.57 1.96 20.05
N GLN A 129 -15.59 1.63 21.35
CA GLN A 129 -16.55 0.70 21.92
C GLN A 129 -17.84 1.44 22.23
N VAL A 130 -18.99 0.90 21.84
CA VAL A 130 -20.29 1.40 22.24
C VAL A 130 -20.56 0.96 23.69
N ALA A 131 -20.86 1.92 24.57
CA ALA A 131 -21.05 1.63 25.98
C ALA A 131 -22.21 0.63 26.22
N ASP A 132 -22.02 -0.25 27.20
CA ASP A 132 -22.99 -1.26 27.63
C ASP A 132 -23.54 -2.14 26.47
N SER A 133 -22.73 -2.39 25.47
CA SER A 133 -23.09 -3.22 24.31
C SER A 133 -21.91 -4.02 23.80
N ASN A 134 -22.17 -4.98 22.90
CA ASN A 134 -21.14 -5.74 22.18
C ASN A 134 -20.73 -5.09 20.85
N TRP A 135 -21.23 -3.90 20.56
CA TRP A 135 -20.97 -3.20 19.31
C TRP A 135 -19.74 -2.29 19.41
N SER A 136 -18.98 -2.26 18.34
CA SER A 136 -17.85 -1.34 18.17
C SER A 136 -17.99 -0.60 16.85
N VAL A 137 -17.53 0.64 16.82
CA VAL A 137 -17.50 1.48 15.62
C VAL A 137 -16.05 1.62 15.14
N LEU A 138 -15.82 1.28 13.88
CA LEU A 138 -14.54 1.45 13.21
C LEU A 138 -14.79 2.22 11.92
N VAL A 139 -14.12 3.35 11.76
CA VAL A 139 -14.18 4.17 10.55
C VAL A 139 -12.77 4.45 10.10
N VAL A 140 -12.54 4.36 8.80
CA VAL A 140 -11.28 4.75 8.15
C VAL A 140 -11.60 5.66 6.98
N ALA A 141 -10.76 6.65 6.76
CA ALA A 141 -10.85 7.53 5.60
C ALA A 141 -9.47 7.68 4.96
N ASP A 142 -9.43 7.42 3.66
CA ASP A 142 -8.29 7.68 2.79
C ASP A 142 -8.41 9.11 2.26
N GLY A 143 -7.43 9.95 2.59
CA GLY A 143 -7.40 11.33 2.14
C GLY A 143 -6.94 11.44 0.68
N ALA A 144 -7.69 12.16 -0.14
CA ALA A 144 -7.34 12.38 -1.55
C ALA A 144 -6.03 13.17 -1.67
N GLY A 145 -4.91 12.48 -1.98
CA GLY A 145 -3.56 13.05 -2.02
C GLY A 145 -3.36 14.21 -3.02
N SER A 146 -4.34 14.48 -3.89
CA SER A 146 -4.37 15.65 -4.78
C SER A 146 -5.03 16.89 -4.16
N ALA A 147 -5.72 16.75 -3.02
CA ALA A 147 -6.38 17.87 -2.34
C ALA A 147 -5.45 18.50 -1.31
N GLU A 148 -5.39 19.81 -1.27
CA GLU A 148 -4.47 20.59 -0.40
C GLU A 148 -4.64 20.27 1.09
N PHE A 149 -5.89 20.05 1.52
CA PHE A 149 -6.23 19.76 2.92
C PHE A 149 -6.88 18.38 3.11
N SER A 150 -6.49 17.40 2.30
CA SER A 150 -6.98 16.01 2.37
C SER A 150 -6.90 15.42 3.77
N ARG A 151 -5.82 15.74 4.51
CA ARG A 151 -5.61 15.33 5.90
C ARG A 151 -6.67 15.86 6.87
N GLU A 152 -7.20 17.04 6.62
CA GLU A 152 -8.28 17.60 7.43
C GLU A 152 -9.63 17.01 7.03
N GLY A 153 -9.86 16.83 5.73
CA GLY A 153 -11.05 16.14 5.24
C GLY A 153 -11.20 14.74 5.81
N SER A 154 -10.13 13.92 5.80
CA SER A 154 -10.15 12.58 6.40
C SER A 154 -10.40 12.63 7.92
N ARG A 155 -9.80 13.58 8.63
CA ARG A 155 -9.99 13.76 10.09
C ARG A 155 -11.44 14.13 10.42
N VAL A 156 -12.02 15.07 9.69
CA VAL A 156 -13.43 15.49 9.88
C VAL A 156 -14.34 14.31 9.57
N ALA A 157 -14.12 13.65 8.44
CA ALA A 157 -14.94 12.52 8.01
C ALA A 157 -14.98 11.40 9.06
N VAL A 158 -13.82 10.91 9.54
CA VAL A 158 -13.81 9.81 10.50
C VAL A 158 -14.41 10.19 11.85
N ASN A 159 -14.18 11.41 12.34
CA ASN A 159 -14.71 11.84 13.62
C ASN A 159 -16.23 12.06 13.57
N THR A 160 -16.73 12.73 12.53
CA THR A 160 -18.18 12.98 12.38
C THR A 160 -18.94 11.68 12.19
N VAL A 161 -18.50 10.84 11.24
CA VAL A 161 -19.15 9.54 11.02
C VAL A 161 -19.03 8.64 12.25
N GLY A 162 -17.86 8.61 12.87
CA GLY A 162 -17.60 7.77 14.05
C GLY A 162 -18.46 8.14 15.25
N GLU A 163 -18.53 9.41 15.61
CA GLU A 163 -19.37 9.86 16.74
C GLU A 163 -20.87 9.72 16.44
N TYR A 164 -21.30 10.00 15.19
CA TYR A 164 -22.68 9.75 14.78
C TYR A 164 -23.07 8.28 14.96
N LEU A 165 -22.29 7.36 14.38
CA LEU A 165 -22.58 5.92 14.46
C LEU A 165 -22.52 5.39 15.89
N LYS A 166 -21.58 5.88 16.70
CA LYS A 166 -21.49 5.55 18.11
C LYS A 166 -22.74 5.98 18.87
N ALA A 167 -23.21 7.23 18.67
CA ALA A 167 -24.42 7.74 19.29
C ALA A 167 -25.68 7.00 18.80
N PHE A 168 -25.75 6.67 17.51
CA PHE A 168 -26.80 5.86 16.93
C PHE A 168 -26.86 4.48 17.60
N MET A 169 -25.73 3.77 17.69
CA MET A 169 -25.66 2.44 18.28
C MET A 169 -25.93 2.45 19.78
N GLN A 170 -25.58 3.49 20.53
CA GLN A 170 -25.96 3.63 21.92
C GLN A 170 -27.49 3.62 22.13
N LYS A 171 -28.24 4.10 21.16
CA LYS A 171 -29.73 4.14 21.20
C LYS A 171 -30.36 2.87 20.64
N GLN A 172 -29.71 2.21 19.67
CA GLN A 172 -30.31 1.15 18.85
C GLN A 172 -29.69 -0.23 19.09
N SER A 173 -28.67 -0.36 19.95
CA SER A 173 -27.96 -1.64 20.14
C SER A 173 -28.91 -2.79 20.53
N GLY A 174 -29.87 -2.57 21.42
CA GLY A 174 -30.81 -3.62 21.84
C GLY A 174 -31.72 -4.10 20.70
N GLU A 175 -32.21 -3.22 19.84
CA GLU A 175 -32.99 -3.60 18.67
C GLU A 175 -32.11 -4.26 17.61
N SER A 176 -30.90 -3.75 17.40
CA SER A 176 -29.92 -4.35 16.50
C SER A 176 -29.53 -5.77 16.97
N ASP A 177 -29.32 -5.98 18.26
CA ASP A 177 -29.05 -7.30 18.85
C ASP A 177 -30.22 -8.26 18.63
N ARG A 178 -31.46 -7.79 18.83
CA ARG A 178 -32.67 -8.58 18.58
C ARG A 178 -32.78 -9.01 17.11
N LEU A 179 -32.57 -8.09 16.17
CA LEU A 179 -32.60 -8.37 14.73
C LEU A 179 -31.45 -9.30 14.31
N LEU A 180 -30.27 -9.10 14.86
CA LEU A 180 -29.10 -9.95 14.61
C LEU A 180 -29.33 -11.38 15.09
N ALA A 181 -29.94 -11.56 16.26
CA ALA A 181 -30.29 -12.88 16.81
C ALA A 181 -31.35 -13.61 15.97
N GLN A 182 -32.25 -12.87 15.33
CA GLN A 182 -33.23 -13.44 14.38
C GLN A 182 -32.62 -13.76 13.01
N TRP A 183 -31.55 -13.07 12.64
CA TRP A 183 -30.84 -13.33 11.40
C TRP A 183 -29.88 -14.51 11.58
N GLN A 184 -30.25 -15.66 11.04
CA GLN A 184 -29.42 -16.87 11.05
C GLN A 184 -28.72 -17.04 9.71
N ILE A 185 -27.38 -17.04 9.73
CA ILE A 185 -26.59 -17.32 8.54
C ILE A 185 -26.85 -18.76 8.08
N GLY A 186 -27.34 -18.93 6.86
CA GLY A 186 -27.64 -20.24 6.28
C GLY A 186 -29.12 -20.66 6.30
N ALA A 187 -29.99 -19.98 7.05
CA ALA A 187 -31.43 -20.21 7.03
C ALA A 187 -32.12 -19.28 6.01
N ASN A 188 -31.65 -19.29 4.75
CA ASN A 188 -31.98 -18.25 3.76
C ASN A 188 -33.43 -18.24 3.28
N ASP A 189 -34.22 -19.26 3.58
CA ASP A 189 -35.59 -19.37 3.05
C ASP A 189 -36.70 -19.04 4.05
N ASP A 190 -36.36 -18.82 5.32
CA ASP A 190 -37.32 -18.41 6.32
C ASP A 190 -37.69 -16.93 6.18
N PRO A 191 -39.00 -16.59 6.05
CA PRO A 191 -39.44 -15.21 5.86
C PRO A 191 -39.09 -14.27 7.04
N GLU A 192 -39.11 -14.78 8.27
CA GLU A 192 -38.79 -13.95 9.46
C GLU A 192 -37.30 -13.60 9.50
N THR A 193 -36.43 -14.55 9.18
CA THR A 193 -35.00 -14.37 9.06
C THR A 193 -34.67 -13.34 7.96
N LYS A 194 -35.29 -13.46 6.79
CA LYS A 194 -35.13 -12.47 5.71
C LYS A 194 -35.61 -11.09 6.11
N ASN A 195 -36.72 -10.98 6.79
CA ASN A 195 -37.26 -9.71 7.26
C ASN A 195 -36.32 -9.06 8.29
N ALA A 196 -35.80 -9.81 9.25
CA ALA A 196 -34.85 -9.31 10.24
C ALA A 196 -33.55 -8.79 9.58
N ALA A 197 -33.01 -9.53 8.59
CA ALA A 197 -31.85 -9.12 7.81
C ALA A 197 -32.11 -7.82 7.03
N HIS A 198 -33.29 -7.69 6.40
CA HIS A 198 -33.69 -6.47 5.70
C HIS A 198 -33.83 -5.27 6.65
N GLN A 199 -34.49 -5.46 7.79
CA GLN A 199 -34.64 -4.39 8.76
C GLN A 199 -33.28 -3.92 9.30
N LEU A 200 -32.39 -4.84 9.66
CA LEU A 200 -31.03 -4.51 10.12
C LEU A 200 -30.24 -3.81 9.03
N GLY A 201 -30.31 -4.28 7.78
CA GLY A 201 -29.65 -3.67 6.63
C GLY A 201 -30.12 -2.24 6.37
N ASN A 202 -31.44 -2.00 6.39
CA ASN A 202 -32.01 -0.68 6.21
C ASN A 202 -31.60 0.26 7.36
N GLN A 203 -31.66 -0.21 8.61
CA GLN A 203 -31.26 0.55 9.77
C GLN A 203 -29.81 1.05 9.69
N PHE A 204 -28.88 0.19 9.26
CA PHE A 204 -27.49 0.59 9.06
C PHE A 204 -27.31 1.47 7.84
N SER A 205 -27.98 1.19 6.72
CA SER A 205 -27.89 2.02 5.52
C SER A 205 -28.34 3.45 5.78
N ASP A 206 -29.44 3.62 6.49
CA ASP A 206 -29.97 4.96 6.86
C ASP A 206 -29.00 5.68 7.80
N ALA A 207 -28.44 4.97 8.78
CA ALA A 207 -27.46 5.53 9.71
C ALA A 207 -26.17 5.96 8.99
N PHE A 208 -25.64 5.14 8.09
CA PHE A 208 -24.46 5.48 7.32
C PHE A 208 -24.71 6.67 6.37
N TYR A 209 -25.84 6.67 5.68
CA TYR A 209 -26.21 7.79 4.82
C TYR A 209 -26.27 9.11 5.58
N SER A 210 -26.94 9.10 6.75
CA SER A 210 -27.06 10.30 7.60
C SER A 210 -25.68 10.75 8.13
N ALA A 211 -24.86 9.81 8.60
CA ALA A 211 -23.54 10.12 9.11
C ALA A 211 -22.61 10.73 8.04
N VAL A 212 -22.65 10.18 6.82
CA VAL A 212 -21.85 10.70 5.69
C VAL A 212 -22.35 12.07 5.25
N THR A 213 -23.68 12.28 5.21
CA THR A 213 -24.27 13.58 4.87
C THR A 213 -23.82 14.64 5.88
N GLU A 214 -23.87 14.36 7.18
CA GLU A 214 -23.39 15.27 8.22
C GLU A 214 -21.89 15.56 8.06
N ALA A 215 -21.09 14.57 7.72
CA ALA A 215 -19.65 14.78 7.49
C ALA A 215 -19.38 15.70 6.29
N ILE A 216 -20.12 15.54 5.19
CA ILE A 216 -19.98 16.39 4.00
C ILE A 216 -20.31 17.85 4.31
N GLU A 217 -21.28 18.12 5.19
CA GLU A 217 -21.64 19.49 5.59
C GLU A 217 -20.56 20.17 6.45
N GLN A 218 -19.63 19.40 7.03
CA GLN A 218 -18.56 19.91 7.88
C GLN A 218 -17.21 20.06 7.15
N ILE A 219 -17.05 19.47 5.99
CA ILE A 219 -15.85 19.60 5.15
C ILE A 219 -15.95 20.82 4.24
#